data_414b343bd32e176a48882a309bac3a17
#
_entry.id   414b343bd32e176a48882a309bac3a17
#
_cell.length_a   1.000
_cell.length_b   1.000
_cell.length_c   1.000
_cell.angle_alpha   90.00
_cell.angle_beta   90.00
_cell.angle_gamma   90.00
#
_symmetry.space_group_name_H-M   'P 1'
#
loop_
_entity.id
_entity.type
_entity.pdbx_description
1 polymer ?
#
loop_
_entity_poly.entity_id
_entity_poly.type
_entity_poly.pdbx_seq_one_letter_code
_entity_poly.pdbx_strand_id
1 'polypeptide(L)'
;MTNISKICKFDLIITNSKKGSKGLKCPVCADRAVLEGYNDLATTDKALLKEWLYALNTDIEPTKITRNSLRPVWWQCKYGHAWKEKIAKRTIEGERCPVCEEEFARVLPQLLIMLYCGRLGFKVRLNDEETIGITLDAYIPELKLAVALIGNGTKAEEEAVLVTQHLCKVRGLLFDTVSFKDSAEGVCRGVKKAFQGAHIYITSDNDDDVRTAHRQFFRWKKC
;
A
#
# COMPACT_ATOMS: atom_id res chain seq x y z
N MET A 1 -27.49 19.45 19.66
CA MET A 1 -26.85 18.18 19.34
C MET A 1 -25.85 17.86 20.44
N THR A 2 -26.25 17.12 21.40
CA THR A 2 -25.55 16.91 22.67
C THR A 2 -24.46 15.86 22.49
N ASN A 3 -23.23 16.31 22.63
CA ASN A 3 -22.05 15.49 22.74
C ASN A 3 -22.10 14.74 24.07
N ILE A 4 -22.67 13.53 24.09
CA ILE A 4 -22.61 12.66 25.26
C ILE A 4 -21.22 12.03 25.23
N SER A 5 -20.29 12.65 25.98
CA SER A 5 -19.06 11.98 26.39
C SER A 5 -19.45 10.68 27.10
N LYS A 6 -19.14 9.52 26.49
CA LYS A 6 -19.35 8.23 27.12
C LYS A 6 -18.48 8.16 28.37
N ILE A 7 -19.09 8.49 29.53
CA ILE A 7 -18.45 8.38 30.82
C ILE A 7 -18.21 6.88 31.04
N CYS A 8 -16.96 6.49 31.09
CA CYS A 8 -16.58 5.12 31.43
C CYS A 8 -17.13 4.80 32.82
N LYS A 9 -17.82 3.68 33.01
CA LYS A 9 -18.32 3.27 34.33
C LYS A 9 -17.22 3.22 35.41
N PHE A 10 -15.96 3.11 35.01
CA PHE A 10 -14.80 3.17 35.90
C PHE A 10 -14.45 4.58 36.39
N ASP A 11 -14.77 5.63 35.64
CA ASP A 11 -14.54 7.02 36.10
C ASP A 11 -15.40 7.37 37.32
N LEU A 12 -16.59 6.75 37.46
CA LEU A 12 -17.46 6.89 38.61
C LEU A 12 -16.88 6.22 39.88
N ILE A 13 -16.03 5.21 39.74
CA ILE A 13 -15.39 4.52 40.86
C ILE A 13 -14.15 5.29 41.34
N ILE A 14 -13.45 5.99 40.45
CA ILE A 14 -12.23 6.72 40.78
C ILE A 14 -12.53 8.09 41.39
N THR A 15 -13.66 8.74 41.07
CA THR A 15 -14.03 10.04 41.63
C THR A 15 -14.33 10.01 43.14
N ASN A 16 -14.54 8.82 43.72
CA ASN A 16 -14.72 8.66 45.14
C ASN A 16 -13.44 8.35 45.95
N SER A 17 -12.29 8.29 45.29
CA SER A 17 -10.98 8.10 45.96
C SER A 17 -10.30 9.45 46.14
N LYS A 18 -10.12 9.83 47.41
CA LYS A 18 -9.51 11.03 47.97
C LYS A 18 -8.58 11.82 47.03
N LYS A 19 -8.83 13.16 46.95
CA LYS A 19 -7.93 14.19 46.38
C LYS A 19 -6.47 13.90 46.77
N GLY A 20 -5.65 13.54 45.79
CA GLY A 20 -4.19 13.46 46.00
C GLY A 20 -3.35 12.56 45.09
N SER A 21 -3.91 11.69 44.28
CA SER A 21 -3.10 10.85 43.37
C SER A 21 -3.13 11.40 41.95
N LYS A 22 -1.97 11.83 41.44
CA LYS A 22 -1.77 12.19 40.04
C LYS A 22 -2.26 11.06 39.14
N GLY A 23 -3.47 11.24 38.60
CA GLY A 23 -4.00 10.64 37.39
C GLY A 23 -3.74 9.14 37.15
N LEU A 24 -4.34 8.25 37.94
CA LEU A 24 -4.54 6.87 37.49
C LEU A 24 -5.57 6.91 36.34
N LYS A 25 -5.08 6.91 35.10
CA LYS A 25 -5.94 6.77 33.93
C LYS A 25 -6.67 5.41 34.03
N CYS A 26 -8.00 5.44 33.82
CA CYS A 26 -8.81 4.22 33.76
C CYS A 26 -8.10 3.15 32.90
N PRO A 27 -7.91 1.92 33.37
CA PRO A 27 -7.23 0.87 32.63
C PRO A 27 -7.87 0.57 31.27
N VAL A 28 -9.19 0.68 31.18
CA VAL A 28 -9.94 0.46 29.93
C VAL A 28 -9.73 1.62 28.96
N CYS A 29 -9.83 2.89 29.43
CA CYS A 29 -9.59 4.06 28.59
C CYS A 29 -8.12 4.20 28.15
N ALA A 30 -7.20 3.56 28.88
CA ALA A 30 -5.79 3.49 28.55
C ALA A 30 -5.41 2.18 27.79
N ASP A 31 -6.39 1.42 27.33
CA ASP A 31 -6.24 0.13 26.62
C ASP A 31 -5.37 -0.92 27.34
N ARG A 32 -5.26 -0.82 28.69
CA ARG A 32 -4.55 -1.79 29.53
C ARG A 32 -5.43 -2.93 30.00
N ALA A 33 -6.75 -2.77 29.89
CA ALA A 33 -7.74 -3.80 30.17
C ALA A 33 -8.81 -3.80 29.08
N VAL A 34 -9.30 -5.00 28.75
CA VAL A 34 -10.37 -5.19 27.76
C VAL A 34 -11.72 -5.08 28.46
N LEU A 35 -12.62 -4.32 27.89
CA LEU A 35 -14.03 -4.32 28.24
C LEU A 35 -14.82 -4.66 26.97
N GLU A 36 -15.37 -5.87 26.95
CA GLU A 36 -16.16 -6.40 25.85
C GLU A 36 -17.34 -5.48 25.52
N GLY A 37 -17.54 -5.23 24.21
CA GLY A 37 -18.55 -4.27 23.72
C GLY A 37 -18.14 -2.80 23.83
N TYR A 38 -16.90 -2.49 24.25
CA TYR A 38 -16.43 -1.13 24.40
C TYR A 38 -15.10 -0.85 23.69
N ASN A 39 -13.98 -1.46 24.15
CA ASN A 39 -12.64 -1.25 23.58
C ASN A 39 -12.02 -2.52 23.01
N ASP A 40 -12.79 -3.60 22.90
CA ASP A 40 -12.36 -4.82 22.25
C ASP A 40 -12.26 -4.64 20.72
N LEU A 41 -11.43 -5.46 20.09
CA LEU A 41 -11.19 -5.40 18.64
C LEU A 41 -12.47 -5.64 17.83
N ALA A 42 -13.33 -6.54 18.28
CA ALA A 42 -14.58 -6.86 17.59
C ALA A 42 -15.56 -5.67 17.57
N THR A 43 -15.47 -4.78 18.55
CA THR A 43 -16.28 -3.57 18.64
C THR A 43 -15.65 -2.40 17.89
N THR A 44 -14.32 -2.21 18.04
CA THR A 44 -13.62 -1.02 17.52
C THR A 44 -13.25 -1.13 16.04
N ASP A 45 -12.93 -2.33 15.58
CA ASP A 45 -12.36 -2.56 14.22
C ASP A 45 -13.09 -3.67 13.46
N LYS A 46 -14.41 -3.62 13.45
CA LYS A 46 -15.31 -4.63 12.83
C LYS A 46 -14.93 -5.00 11.40
N ALA A 47 -14.44 -4.04 10.62
CA ALA A 47 -14.07 -4.29 9.23
C ALA A 47 -12.89 -5.28 9.10
N LEU A 48 -11.95 -5.27 10.06
CA LEU A 48 -10.79 -6.15 10.09
C LEU A 48 -11.14 -7.60 10.44
N LEU A 49 -12.30 -7.84 11.07
CA LEU A 49 -12.73 -9.20 11.41
C LEU A 49 -12.98 -10.08 10.17
N LYS A 50 -13.22 -9.47 9.01
CA LYS A 50 -13.33 -10.18 7.72
C LYS A 50 -11.99 -10.82 7.29
N GLU A 51 -10.89 -10.30 7.82
CA GLU A 51 -9.55 -10.79 7.56
C GLU A 51 -9.00 -11.61 8.74
N TRP A 52 -9.73 -11.72 9.84
CA TRP A 52 -9.33 -12.55 11.00
C TRP A 52 -9.44 -14.03 10.67
N LEU A 53 -8.31 -14.74 10.67
CA LEU A 53 -8.29 -16.17 10.34
C LEU A 53 -8.62 -17.02 11.58
N TYR A 54 -9.91 -17.21 11.84
CA TYR A 54 -10.42 -17.94 13.03
C TYR A 54 -9.84 -19.33 13.17
N ALA A 55 -9.62 -20.05 12.08
CA ALA A 55 -9.10 -21.41 12.11
C ALA A 55 -7.68 -21.53 12.70
N LEU A 56 -6.89 -20.48 12.65
CA LEU A 56 -5.52 -20.44 13.20
C LEU A 56 -5.39 -19.57 14.46
N ASN A 57 -6.43 -18.84 14.86
CA ASN A 57 -6.48 -18.02 16.06
C ASN A 57 -7.39 -18.67 17.13
N THR A 58 -7.21 -19.95 17.38
CA THR A 58 -8.08 -20.73 18.29
C THR A 58 -7.89 -20.39 19.75
N ASP A 59 -6.78 -19.73 20.09
CA ASP A 59 -6.37 -19.41 21.47
C ASP A 59 -6.76 -18.00 21.89
N ILE A 60 -7.42 -17.23 21.01
CA ILE A 60 -7.87 -15.86 21.29
C ILE A 60 -9.06 -15.44 20.45
N GLU A 61 -9.97 -14.72 21.08
CA GLU A 61 -11.13 -14.12 20.45
C GLU A 61 -10.97 -12.60 20.30
N PRO A 62 -11.47 -12.00 19.19
CA PRO A 62 -11.42 -10.55 19.00
C PRO A 62 -12.14 -9.73 20.09
N THR A 63 -13.07 -10.34 20.82
CA THR A 63 -13.78 -9.71 21.95
C THR A 63 -12.93 -9.65 23.22
N LYS A 64 -11.83 -10.38 23.28
CA LYS A 64 -10.95 -10.48 24.47
C LYS A 64 -9.62 -9.75 24.32
N ILE A 65 -9.48 -8.93 23.25
CA ILE A 65 -8.23 -8.23 22.96
C ILE A 65 -8.51 -6.81 22.46
N THR A 66 -7.63 -5.85 22.77
CA THR A 66 -7.77 -4.47 22.30
C THR A 66 -7.07 -4.26 20.97
N ARG A 67 -7.44 -3.18 20.26
CA ARG A 67 -6.83 -2.76 19.02
C ARG A 67 -5.32 -2.43 19.14
N ASN A 68 -4.84 -2.03 20.31
CA ASN A 68 -3.44 -1.67 20.58
C ASN A 68 -2.56 -2.88 20.92
N SER A 69 -3.11 -4.09 20.86
CA SER A 69 -2.37 -5.29 21.25
C SER A 69 -1.17 -5.56 20.32
N LEU A 70 -0.03 -5.83 20.94
CA LEU A 70 1.18 -6.29 20.25
C LEU A 70 1.19 -7.80 19.98
N ARG A 71 0.11 -8.51 20.35
CA ARG A 71 -0.01 -9.93 20.10
C ARG A 71 -0.09 -10.19 18.60
N PRO A 72 0.77 -11.06 18.03
CA PRO A 72 0.68 -11.49 16.65
C PRO A 72 -0.45 -12.51 16.50
N VAL A 73 -1.29 -12.30 15.48
CA VAL A 73 -2.40 -13.18 15.10
C VAL A 73 -2.35 -13.46 13.60
N TRP A 74 -3.10 -14.48 13.18
CA TRP A 74 -3.22 -14.81 11.77
C TRP A 74 -4.32 -13.99 11.10
N TRP A 75 -3.96 -13.44 9.97
CA TRP A 75 -4.85 -12.70 9.08
C TRP A 75 -4.98 -13.42 7.74
N GLN A 76 -6.09 -13.26 7.06
CA GLN A 76 -6.29 -13.73 5.70
C GLN A 76 -6.99 -12.66 4.86
N CYS A 77 -6.34 -12.21 3.79
CA CYS A 77 -6.99 -11.26 2.88
C CYS A 77 -8.03 -11.97 1.99
N LYS A 78 -8.86 -11.17 1.32
CA LYS A 78 -9.91 -11.68 0.41
C LYS A 78 -9.39 -12.51 -0.78
N TYR A 79 -8.08 -12.47 -1.05
CA TYR A 79 -7.44 -13.27 -2.11
C TYR A 79 -6.84 -14.57 -1.59
N GLY A 80 -7.05 -14.89 -0.31
CA GLY A 80 -6.61 -16.14 0.31
C GLY A 80 -5.20 -16.10 0.89
N HIS A 81 -4.43 -15.01 0.75
CA HIS A 81 -3.11 -14.92 1.37
C HIS A 81 -3.25 -14.87 2.89
N ALA A 82 -2.60 -15.79 3.58
CA ALA A 82 -2.56 -15.83 5.04
C ALA A 82 -1.19 -15.36 5.55
N TRP A 83 -1.19 -14.53 6.58
CA TRP A 83 0.05 -14.04 7.22
C TRP A 83 -0.17 -13.80 8.71
N LYS A 84 0.93 -13.70 9.45
CA LYS A 84 0.92 -13.43 10.89
C LYS A 84 1.44 -12.03 11.14
N GLU A 85 0.64 -11.19 11.83
CA GLU A 85 1.03 -9.83 12.15
C GLU A 85 0.37 -9.36 13.45
N LYS A 86 1.02 -8.43 14.15
CA LYS A 86 0.50 -7.81 15.37
C LYS A 86 -0.79 -7.06 15.09
N ILE A 87 -1.73 -7.13 16.04
CA ILE A 87 -3.02 -6.43 15.91
C ILE A 87 -2.78 -4.92 15.73
N ALA A 88 -1.94 -4.29 16.57
CA ALA A 88 -1.64 -2.87 16.49
C ALA A 88 -1.10 -2.43 15.13
N LYS A 89 -0.31 -3.25 14.46
CA LYS A 89 0.18 -2.99 13.10
C LYS A 89 -0.97 -2.85 12.09
N ARG A 90 -1.97 -3.70 12.23
CA ARG A 90 -3.15 -3.68 11.35
C ARG A 90 -4.10 -2.52 11.67
N THR A 91 -4.29 -2.22 12.95
CA THR A 91 -5.32 -1.27 13.43
C THR A 91 -4.82 0.17 13.53
N ILE A 92 -3.55 0.38 13.89
CA ILE A 92 -2.95 1.69 14.13
C ILE A 92 -2.12 2.14 12.94
N GLU A 93 -1.22 1.27 12.46
CA GLU A 93 -0.32 1.59 11.36
C GLU A 93 -0.97 1.34 9.99
N GLY A 94 -2.10 0.63 9.95
CA GLY A 94 -2.86 0.38 8.71
C GLY A 94 -2.17 -0.61 7.77
N GLU A 95 -1.21 -1.41 8.27
CA GLU A 95 -0.54 -2.41 7.45
C GLU A 95 -1.53 -3.37 6.79
N ARG A 96 -1.24 -3.77 5.57
CA ARG A 96 -2.09 -4.62 4.74
C ARG A 96 -1.44 -5.97 4.49
N CYS A 97 -2.06 -6.79 3.64
CA CYS A 97 -1.50 -8.06 3.22
C CYS A 97 -0.16 -7.84 2.51
N PRO A 98 0.97 -8.37 3.04
CA PRO A 98 2.30 -8.12 2.47
C PRO A 98 2.43 -8.65 1.04
N VAL A 99 1.79 -9.77 0.72
CA VAL A 99 1.80 -10.33 -0.64
C VAL A 99 1.10 -9.40 -1.62
N CYS A 100 -0.07 -8.86 -1.25
CA CYS A 100 -0.79 -7.92 -2.12
C CYS A 100 -0.04 -6.59 -2.28
N GLU A 101 0.63 -6.10 -1.24
CA GLU A 101 1.43 -4.87 -1.31
C GLU A 101 2.69 -5.08 -2.16
N GLU A 102 3.34 -6.25 -2.08
CA GLU A 102 4.47 -6.58 -2.95
C GLU A 102 4.06 -6.68 -4.42
N GLU A 103 2.94 -7.33 -4.72
CA GLU A 103 2.39 -7.37 -6.07
C GLU A 103 2.05 -5.98 -6.60
N PHE A 104 1.45 -5.13 -5.76
CA PHE A 104 1.16 -3.75 -6.13
C PHE A 104 2.44 -2.97 -6.41
N ALA A 105 3.46 -3.07 -5.55
CA ALA A 105 4.73 -2.37 -5.74
C ALA A 105 5.40 -2.72 -7.08
N ARG A 106 5.35 -3.98 -7.50
CA ARG A 106 5.92 -4.44 -8.79
C ARG A 106 5.24 -3.81 -10.00
N VAL A 107 3.92 -3.60 -9.94
CA VAL A 107 3.15 -3.06 -11.08
C VAL A 107 2.90 -1.56 -10.98
N LEU A 108 3.25 -0.93 -9.86
CA LEU A 108 3.03 0.50 -9.63
C LEU A 108 3.60 1.39 -10.74
N PRO A 109 4.84 1.18 -11.26
CA PRO A 109 5.36 2.00 -12.36
C PRO A 109 4.48 1.94 -13.60
N GLN A 110 4.03 0.74 -14.00
CA GLN A 110 3.14 0.57 -15.17
C GLN A 110 1.79 1.25 -14.96
N LEU A 111 1.22 1.12 -13.74
CA LEU A 111 -0.04 1.78 -13.39
C LEU A 111 0.06 3.31 -13.45
N LEU A 112 1.18 3.88 -13.02
CA LEU A 112 1.43 5.32 -13.09
C LEU A 112 1.62 5.78 -14.54
N ILE A 113 2.38 5.04 -15.35
CA ILE A 113 2.53 5.33 -16.78
C ILE A 113 1.16 5.33 -17.46
N MET A 114 0.34 4.29 -17.21
CA MET A 114 -1.03 4.21 -17.75
C MET A 114 -1.91 5.38 -17.28
N LEU A 115 -1.81 5.74 -16.00
CA LEU A 115 -2.55 6.86 -15.41
C LEU A 115 -2.20 8.18 -16.09
N TYR A 116 -0.91 8.44 -16.28
CA TYR A 116 -0.44 9.68 -16.90
C TYR A 116 -0.76 9.71 -18.40
N CYS A 117 -0.54 8.61 -19.12
CA CYS A 117 -0.96 8.49 -20.51
C CYS A 117 -2.46 8.72 -20.68
N GLY A 118 -3.29 8.11 -19.82
CA GLY A 118 -4.74 8.30 -19.86
C GLY A 118 -5.18 9.75 -19.62
N ARG A 119 -4.52 10.47 -18.70
CA ARG A 119 -4.78 11.90 -18.44
C ARG A 119 -4.36 12.80 -19.60
N LEU A 120 -3.31 12.42 -20.33
CA LEU A 120 -2.74 13.19 -21.45
C LEU A 120 -3.31 12.80 -22.81
N GLY A 121 -4.12 11.75 -22.88
CA GLY A 121 -4.69 11.23 -24.12
C GLY A 121 -3.69 10.43 -24.97
N PHE A 122 -2.57 9.98 -24.39
CA PHE A 122 -1.59 9.14 -25.06
C PHE A 122 -1.95 7.65 -24.97
N LYS A 123 -1.51 6.90 -25.96
CA LYS A 123 -1.58 5.43 -25.92
C LYS A 123 -0.32 4.89 -25.25
N VAL A 124 -0.46 3.78 -24.50
CA VAL A 124 0.68 3.03 -23.99
C VAL A 124 0.56 1.58 -24.41
N ARG A 125 1.66 0.99 -24.84
CA ARG A 125 1.81 -0.46 -25.06
C ARG A 125 2.64 -1.02 -23.92
N LEU A 126 2.08 -1.96 -23.18
CA LEU A 126 2.78 -2.68 -22.13
C LEU A 126 3.29 -4.00 -22.71
N ASN A 127 4.49 -4.42 -22.25
CA ASN A 127 5.16 -5.62 -22.73
C ASN A 127 5.25 -5.69 -24.26
N ASP A 128 5.65 -4.56 -24.86
CA ASP A 128 5.73 -4.40 -26.32
C ASP A 128 6.98 -5.07 -26.88
N GLU A 129 6.81 -6.04 -27.77
CA GLU A 129 7.90 -6.76 -28.43
C GLU A 129 8.09 -6.32 -29.91
N GLU A 130 7.13 -5.63 -30.48
CA GLU A 130 7.12 -5.27 -31.91
C GLU A 130 8.08 -4.12 -32.21
N THR A 131 8.22 -3.17 -31.28
CA THR A 131 8.93 -1.91 -31.54
C THR A 131 10.43 -2.11 -31.74
N ILE A 132 11.10 -2.93 -30.93
CA ILE A 132 12.56 -3.13 -31.00
C ILE A 132 12.98 -4.60 -31.10
N GLY A 133 12.04 -5.54 -31.10
CA GLY A 133 12.31 -6.97 -31.22
C GLY A 133 12.67 -7.68 -29.93
N ILE A 134 12.61 -6.97 -28.80
CA ILE A 134 12.66 -7.50 -27.44
C ILE A 134 11.59 -6.80 -26.60
N THR A 135 11.19 -7.42 -25.49
CA THR A 135 10.13 -6.90 -24.63
C THR A 135 10.51 -5.56 -24.01
N LEU A 136 9.69 -4.54 -24.25
CA LEU A 136 9.69 -3.26 -23.52
C LEU A 136 8.58 -3.29 -22.47
N ASP A 137 8.88 -2.99 -21.22
CA ASP A 137 7.87 -2.99 -20.14
C ASP A 137 6.76 -1.95 -20.40
N ALA A 138 7.13 -0.79 -20.96
CA ALA A 138 6.18 0.20 -21.47
C ALA A 138 6.76 0.97 -22.64
N TYR A 139 5.92 1.22 -23.66
CA TYR A 139 6.25 2.07 -24.81
C TYR A 139 5.11 3.05 -25.09
N ILE A 140 5.44 4.32 -25.23
CA ILE A 140 4.50 5.41 -25.53
C ILE A 140 4.83 5.94 -26.93
N PRO A 141 4.08 5.51 -27.97
CA PRO A 141 4.40 5.82 -29.36
C PRO A 141 4.45 7.32 -29.67
N GLU A 142 3.50 8.09 -29.14
CA GLU A 142 3.39 9.54 -29.38
C GLU A 142 4.60 10.31 -28.87
N LEU A 143 5.25 9.80 -27.80
CA LEU A 143 6.45 10.40 -27.22
C LEU A 143 7.74 9.74 -27.72
N LYS A 144 7.64 8.64 -28.46
CA LYS A 144 8.76 7.75 -28.77
C LYS A 144 9.55 7.36 -27.51
N LEU A 145 8.85 7.18 -26.38
CA LEU A 145 9.45 6.91 -25.08
C LEU A 145 9.27 5.44 -24.72
N ALA A 146 10.38 4.76 -24.53
CA ALA A 146 10.45 3.42 -23.97
C ALA A 146 10.89 3.50 -22.50
N VAL A 147 10.26 2.73 -21.63
CA VAL A 147 10.59 2.64 -20.21
C VAL A 147 10.83 1.19 -19.84
N ALA A 148 11.97 0.89 -19.22
CA ALA A 148 12.26 -0.40 -18.64
C ALA A 148 12.11 -0.35 -17.11
N LEU A 149 11.54 -1.42 -16.54
CA LEU A 149 11.38 -1.57 -15.09
C LEU A 149 12.55 -2.36 -14.52
N ILE A 150 13.19 -1.81 -13.50
CA ILE A 150 14.37 -2.41 -12.85
C ILE A 150 14.11 -2.62 -11.36
N GLY A 151 14.80 -3.57 -10.75
CA GLY A 151 14.67 -3.77 -9.31
C GLY A 151 15.24 -5.09 -8.79
N ASN A 152 15.69 -5.98 -9.65
CA ASN A 152 16.31 -7.22 -9.22
C ASN A 152 17.77 -7.03 -8.80
N GLY A 153 18.46 -5.98 -9.33
CA GLY A 153 19.85 -5.67 -9.03
C GLY A 153 20.82 -6.77 -9.48
N THR A 154 20.44 -7.53 -10.50
CA THR A 154 21.29 -8.62 -11.03
C THR A 154 22.10 -8.12 -12.22
N LYS A 155 23.29 -8.71 -12.41
CA LYS A 155 24.13 -8.42 -13.58
C LYS A 155 23.39 -8.66 -14.89
N ALA A 156 22.55 -9.69 -14.95
CA ALA A 156 21.71 -9.98 -16.11
C ALA A 156 20.70 -8.85 -16.41
N GLU A 157 20.12 -8.23 -15.37
CA GLU A 157 19.23 -7.09 -15.53
C GLU A 157 19.98 -5.86 -16.07
N GLU A 158 21.18 -5.59 -15.54
CA GLU A 158 22.03 -4.49 -16.03
C GLU A 158 22.42 -4.68 -17.51
N GLU A 159 22.83 -5.89 -17.89
CA GLU A 159 23.14 -6.24 -19.27
C GLU A 159 21.92 -6.09 -20.19
N ALA A 160 20.74 -6.55 -19.74
CA ALA A 160 19.49 -6.40 -20.51
C ALA A 160 19.12 -4.91 -20.71
N VAL A 161 19.27 -4.06 -19.69
CA VAL A 161 19.04 -2.62 -19.77
C VAL A 161 19.96 -1.99 -20.81
N LEU A 162 21.27 -2.34 -20.83
CA LEU A 162 22.24 -1.80 -21.81
C LEU A 162 21.86 -2.20 -23.23
N VAL A 163 21.46 -3.45 -23.45
CA VAL A 163 20.99 -3.93 -24.75
C VAL A 163 19.74 -3.16 -25.20
N THR A 164 18.75 -3.04 -24.31
CA THR A 164 17.51 -2.29 -24.59
C THR A 164 17.80 -0.83 -24.93
N GLN A 165 18.65 -0.17 -24.16
CA GLN A 165 19.07 1.21 -24.40
C GLN A 165 19.72 1.37 -25.78
N HIS A 166 20.62 0.44 -26.15
CA HIS A 166 21.27 0.46 -27.45
C HIS A 166 20.24 0.33 -28.58
N LEU A 167 19.32 -0.64 -28.50
CA LEU A 167 18.29 -0.85 -29.51
C LEU A 167 17.35 0.35 -29.63
N CYS A 168 16.93 0.96 -28.52
CA CYS A 168 16.15 2.18 -28.52
C CYS A 168 16.88 3.32 -29.21
N LYS A 169 18.17 3.51 -28.92
CA LYS A 169 19.01 4.54 -29.55
C LYS A 169 19.09 4.35 -31.07
N VAL A 170 19.31 3.13 -31.56
CA VAL A 170 19.35 2.79 -32.97
C VAL A 170 18.01 3.13 -33.67
N ARG A 171 16.89 2.95 -32.99
CA ARG A 171 15.55 3.25 -33.49
C ARG A 171 15.12 4.72 -33.28
N GLY A 172 15.98 5.57 -32.71
CA GLY A 172 15.65 6.97 -32.41
C GLY A 172 14.59 7.16 -31.34
N LEU A 173 14.53 6.21 -30.38
CA LEU A 173 13.62 6.26 -29.24
C LEU A 173 14.32 6.86 -28.03
N LEU A 174 13.56 7.59 -27.22
CA LEU A 174 13.94 7.94 -25.86
C LEU A 174 13.85 6.69 -24.98
N PHE A 175 14.76 6.56 -24.03
CA PHE A 175 14.79 5.43 -23.12
C PHE A 175 15.08 5.90 -21.70
N ASP A 176 14.31 5.43 -20.74
CA ASP A 176 14.56 5.63 -19.31
C ASP A 176 14.24 4.35 -18.52
N THR A 177 14.72 4.30 -17.27
CA THR A 177 14.48 3.19 -16.37
C THR A 177 13.75 3.66 -15.12
N VAL A 178 12.86 2.84 -14.58
CA VAL A 178 12.14 3.11 -13.33
C VAL A 178 12.29 1.94 -12.39
N SER A 179 12.78 2.19 -11.18
CA SER A 179 12.90 1.15 -10.15
C SER A 179 11.55 0.88 -9.49
N PHE A 180 11.13 -0.40 -9.46
CA PHE A 180 9.97 -0.83 -8.68
C PHE A 180 10.31 -1.20 -7.22
N LYS A 181 11.58 -1.12 -6.83
CA LYS A 181 12.06 -1.32 -5.45
C LYS A 181 12.11 -0.04 -4.63
N ASP A 182 11.98 1.11 -5.27
CA ASP A 182 11.92 2.39 -4.60
C ASP A 182 10.64 2.51 -3.75
N SER A 183 10.63 3.48 -2.84
CA SER A 183 9.37 3.87 -2.19
C SER A 183 8.33 4.28 -3.25
N ALA A 184 7.05 4.17 -2.93
CA ALA A 184 5.99 4.56 -3.85
C ALA A 184 6.17 6.00 -4.38
N GLU A 185 6.64 6.92 -3.53
CA GLU A 185 7.00 8.28 -3.93
C GLU A 185 8.21 8.30 -4.88
N GLY A 186 9.22 7.48 -4.63
CA GLY A 186 10.40 7.32 -5.50
C GLY A 186 10.01 6.83 -6.88
N VAL A 187 9.12 5.82 -6.95
CA VAL A 187 8.55 5.32 -8.21
C VAL A 187 7.82 6.45 -8.96
N CYS A 188 6.98 7.23 -8.27
CA CYS A 188 6.30 8.39 -8.89
C CYS A 188 7.30 9.38 -9.49
N ARG A 189 8.33 9.74 -8.74
CA ARG A 189 9.38 10.64 -9.24
C ARG A 189 10.11 10.04 -10.43
N GLY A 190 10.43 8.75 -10.41
CA GLY A 190 11.08 8.05 -11.52
C GLY A 190 10.24 8.09 -12.80
N VAL A 191 8.95 7.76 -12.70
CA VAL A 191 8.03 7.82 -13.84
C VAL A 191 7.90 9.26 -14.37
N LYS A 192 7.72 10.26 -13.50
CA LYS A 192 7.62 11.66 -13.90
C LYS A 192 8.90 12.15 -14.59
N LYS A 193 10.08 11.71 -14.12
CA LYS A 193 11.36 12.00 -14.75
C LYS A 193 11.44 11.44 -16.17
N ALA A 194 10.98 10.20 -16.39
CA ALA A 194 10.94 9.61 -17.73
C ALA A 194 10.07 10.44 -18.70
N PHE A 195 8.89 10.90 -18.26
CA PHE A 195 8.07 11.82 -19.05
C PHE A 195 8.74 13.19 -19.27
N GLN A 196 9.44 13.72 -18.27
CA GLN A 196 10.20 14.96 -18.41
C GLN A 196 11.29 14.85 -19.48
N GLY A 197 11.96 13.69 -19.60
CA GLY A 197 12.89 13.40 -20.67
C GLY A 197 12.29 13.52 -22.07
N ALA A 198 10.96 13.31 -22.19
CA ALA A 198 10.17 13.55 -23.39
C ALA A 198 9.49 14.93 -23.43
N HIS A 199 9.96 15.89 -22.61
CA HIS A 199 9.43 17.26 -22.48
C HIS A 199 7.98 17.35 -21.97
N ILE A 200 7.49 16.31 -21.27
CA ILE A 200 6.18 16.28 -20.65
C ILE A 200 6.33 16.45 -19.14
N TYR A 201 5.74 17.51 -18.58
CA TYR A 201 5.83 17.84 -17.16
C TYR A 201 4.53 17.48 -16.44
N ILE A 202 4.61 16.53 -15.50
CA ILE A 202 3.49 16.04 -14.71
C ILE A 202 3.55 16.66 -13.33
N THR A 203 2.57 17.50 -13.00
CA THR A 203 2.52 18.31 -11.76
C THR A 203 1.59 17.78 -10.70
N SER A 204 0.95 16.60 -10.93
CA SER A 204 0.06 15.98 -9.94
C SER A 204 0.78 15.62 -8.64
N ASP A 205 0.02 15.54 -7.55
CA ASP A 205 0.52 15.09 -6.25
C ASP A 205 0.86 13.59 -6.27
N ASN A 206 2.01 13.21 -5.70
CA ASN A 206 2.48 11.83 -5.73
C ASN A 206 1.58 10.89 -4.92
N ASP A 207 1.11 11.34 -3.75
CA ASP A 207 0.27 10.52 -2.88
C ASP A 207 -1.10 10.27 -3.50
N ASP A 208 -1.67 11.27 -4.19
CA ASP A 208 -2.92 11.12 -4.95
C ASP A 208 -2.76 10.16 -6.12
N ASP A 209 -1.63 10.22 -6.82
CA ASP A 209 -1.32 9.32 -7.94
C ASP A 209 -1.19 7.88 -7.45
N VAL A 210 -0.45 7.64 -6.35
CA VAL A 210 -0.32 6.32 -5.72
C VAL A 210 -1.67 5.79 -5.24
N ARG A 211 -2.47 6.63 -4.56
CA ARG A 211 -3.82 6.23 -4.12
C ARG A 211 -4.72 5.85 -5.29
N THR A 212 -4.60 6.56 -6.40
CA THR A 212 -5.38 6.28 -7.62
C THR A 212 -4.94 4.98 -8.26
N ALA A 213 -3.62 4.77 -8.43
CA ALA A 213 -3.04 3.53 -8.94
C ALA A 213 -3.42 2.32 -8.05
N HIS A 214 -3.36 2.48 -6.72
CA HIS A 214 -3.76 1.45 -5.78
C HIS A 214 -5.23 1.06 -5.92
N ARG A 215 -6.15 2.04 -6.05
CA ARG A 215 -7.58 1.76 -6.31
C ARG A 215 -7.78 1.01 -7.62
N GLN A 216 -7.07 1.36 -8.68
CA GLN A 216 -7.13 0.67 -9.97
C GLN A 216 -6.63 -0.78 -9.87
N PHE A 217 -5.48 -1.00 -9.24
CA PHE A 217 -4.93 -2.34 -9.02
C PHE A 217 -5.94 -3.27 -8.33
N PHE A 218 -6.48 -2.84 -7.19
CA PHE A 218 -7.43 -3.66 -6.44
C PHE A 218 -8.81 -3.80 -7.12
N ARG A 219 -9.14 -2.92 -8.05
CA ARG A 219 -10.33 -3.07 -8.90
C ARG A 219 -10.11 -4.14 -9.97
N TRP A 220 -8.95 -4.17 -10.61
CA TRP A 220 -8.62 -5.18 -11.62
C TRP A 220 -8.39 -6.56 -11.01
N LYS A 221 -7.76 -6.63 -9.85
CA LYS A 221 -7.55 -7.90 -9.12
C LYS A 221 -8.87 -8.59 -8.70
N LYS A 222 -10.03 -7.92 -8.86
CA LYS A 222 -11.36 -8.49 -8.60
C LYS A 222 -11.98 -9.20 -9.82
N CYS A 223 -11.46 -8.94 -11.01
CA CYS A 223 -11.85 -9.59 -12.24
C CYS A 223 -11.01 -10.83 -12.48
#